data_a34812ce554b9e805241f5a05623841b
#
_entry.id   a34812ce554b9e805241f5a05623841b
#
_cell.length_a   1.000
_cell.length_b   1.000
_cell.length_c   1.000
_cell.angle_alpha   90.00
_cell.angle_beta   90.00
_cell.angle_gamma   90.00
#
_symmetry.space_group_name_H-M   'P 1'
#
loop_
_entity.id
_entity.type
_entity.pdbx_description
1 polymer ?
#
loop_
_entity_poly.entity_id
_entity_poly.type
_entity_poly.pdbx_seq_one_letter_code
_entity_poly.pdbx_strand_id
1 'polypeptide(L)'
;TNSPWYTNQATGEGWRTEKWATPFSGFRWAIPESCNFEGRAIYMDADVIVLCDIAELWSHPMQDDAIVIAKGGKSSARLCTCVWDCEKAKQYLPPLKDIQANPDAHKNLMRLLKEKPNLVQPYQDSYNNIDGEGMSIEQIKILHYSDMGTQFSHKFSLPRLEATGQK
;
A
#
# COMPACT_ATOMS: atom_id res chain seq x y z
N THR A 1 -16.52 15.11 -8.75
CA THR A 1 -16.79 14.71 -7.35
C THR A 1 -15.85 15.45 -6.42
N ASN A 2 -16.30 15.83 -5.21
CA ASN A 2 -15.49 16.56 -4.22
C ASN A 2 -14.61 15.61 -3.39
N SER A 3 -14.40 14.38 -3.82
CA SER A 3 -13.54 13.42 -3.10
C SER A 3 -12.07 13.76 -3.34
N PRO A 4 -11.22 13.85 -2.30
CA PRO A 4 -9.79 14.03 -2.45
C PRO A 4 -9.11 12.84 -3.16
N TRP A 5 -9.82 11.73 -3.28
CA TRP A 5 -9.38 10.50 -3.96
C TRP A 5 -9.78 10.45 -5.44
N TYR A 6 -10.56 11.44 -5.91
CA TYR A 6 -11.02 11.44 -7.29
C TYR A 6 -9.92 11.94 -8.23
N THR A 7 -9.73 11.19 -9.31
CA THR A 7 -8.91 11.60 -10.46
C THR A 7 -9.77 11.65 -11.69
N ASN A 8 -9.81 12.78 -12.37
CA ASN A 8 -10.40 12.90 -13.68
C ASN A 8 -9.33 12.64 -14.75
N GLN A 9 -9.32 11.46 -15.31
CA GLN A 9 -8.32 11.07 -16.32
C GLN A 9 -8.44 11.86 -17.63
N ALA A 10 -9.64 12.42 -17.93
CA ALA A 10 -9.86 13.18 -19.15
C ALA A 10 -9.35 14.64 -19.04
N THR A 11 -9.44 15.25 -17.86
CA THR A 11 -9.03 16.64 -17.63
C THR A 11 -7.71 16.79 -16.92
N GLY A 12 -7.18 15.73 -16.32
CA GLY A 12 -5.99 15.75 -15.49
C GLY A 12 -6.19 16.41 -14.11
N GLU A 13 -7.43 16.70 -13.73
CA GLU A 13 -7.76 17.23 -12.40
C GLU A 13 -7.59 16.15 -11.33
N GLY A 14 -7.09 16.54 -10.17
CA GLY A 14 -6.82 15.66 -9.05
C GLY A 14 -5.42 15.04 -9.14
N TRP A 15 -5.31 13.74 -8.97
CA TRP A 15 -4.02 13.06 -8.97
C TRP A 15 -3.43 12.92 -10.37
N ARG A 16 -2.19 13.36 -10.54
CA ARG A 16 -1.38 13.14 -11.74
C ARG A 16 -0.84 11.71 -11.73
N THR A 17 -1.56 10.79 -12.37
CA THR A 17 -1.30 9.34 -12.28
C THR A 17 -0.66 8.74 -13.53
N GLU A 18 -0.34 9.54 -14.53
CA GLU A 18 0.14 9.11 -15.85
C GLU A 18 1.46 8.33 -15.85
N LYS A 19 2.24 8.44 -14.78
CA LYS A 19 3.50 7.69 -14.60
C LYS A 19 3.40 6.57 -13.55
N TRP A 20 2.21 6.28 -13.06
CA TRP A 20 2.00 5.25 -12.05
C TRP A 20 1.67 3.91 -12.71
N ALA A 21 1.98 2.81 -12.02
CA ALA A 21 1.61 1.47 -12.47
C ALA A 21 0.09 1.28 -12.52
N THR A 22 -0.64 1.87 -11.58
CA THR A 22 -2.10 1.94 -11.54
C THR A 22 -2.54 3.35 -11.15
N PRO A 23 -3.77 3.79 -11.54
CA PRO A 23 -4.24 5.14 -11.21
C PRO A 23 -4.33 5.46 -9.71
N PHE A 24 -4.23 4.46 -8.85
CA PHE A 24 -4.38 4.58 -7.39
C PHE A 24 -3.11 4.23 -6.61
N SER A 25 -1.98 3.89 -7.28
CA SER A 25 -0.75 3.47 -6.60
C SER A 25 -0.20 4.47 -5.59
N GLY A 26 -0.47 5.76 -5.76
CA GLY A 26 0.01 6.82 -4.86
C GLY A 26 -0.96 7.20 -3.75
N PHE A 27 -2.18 6.69 -3.71
CA PHE A 27 -3.19 7.10 -2.72
C PHE A 27 -2.75 6.85 -1.28
N ARG A 28 -1.92 5.84 -1.05
CA ARG A 28 -1.35 5.51 0.25
C ARG A 28 -0.57 6.67 0.90
N TRP A 29 -0.03 7.58 0.10
CA TRP A 29 0.72 8.74 0.58
C TRP A 29 -0.17 9.85 1.15
N ALA A 30 -1.47 9.84 0.84
CA ALA A 30 -2.42 10.81 1.37
C ALA A 30 -2.91 10.46 2.78
N ILE A 31 -2.67 9.25 3.26
CA ILE A 31 -3.22 8.76 4.52
C ILE A 31 -2.81 9.64 5.71
N PRO A 32 -1.52 9.98 5.92
CA PRO A 32 -1.14 10.80 7.05
C PRO A 32 -1.82 12.17 7.11
N GLU A 33 -1.88 12.89 5.97
CA GLU A 33 -2.55 14.19 5.91
C GLU A 33 -4.06 14.08 6.05
N SER A 34 -4.67 13.01 5.51
CA SER A 34 -6.11 12.74 5.67
C SER A 34 -6.50 12.46 7.13
N CYS A 35 -5.53 12.05 7.95
CA CYS A 35 -5.66 11.91 9.40
C CYS A 35 -5.18 13.16 10.14
N ASN A 36 -5.05 14.32 9.48
CA ASN A 36 -4.53 15.57 10.04
C ASN A 36 -3.11 15.44 10.64
N PHE A 37 -2.35 14.45 10.20
CA PHE A 37 -1.07 14.07 10.81
C PHE A 37 -1.16 13.76 12.31
N GLU A 38 -2.24 13.10 12.73
CA GLU A 38 -2.47 12.69 14.10
C GLU A 38 -2.54 11.17 14.24
N GLY A 39 -1.89 10.64 15.28
CA GLY A 39 -1.93 9.24 15.66
C GLY A 39 -1.46 8.26 14.58
N ARG A 40 -2.10 7.11 14.51
CA ARG A 40 -1.80 6.03 13.56
C ARG A 40 -2.91 5.86 12.55
N ALA A 41 -2.58 5.28 11.39
CA ALA A 41 -3.56 4.84 10.41
C ALA A 41 -3.12 3.55 9.74
N ILE A 42 -4.05 2.63 9.50
CA ILE A 42 -3.83 1.47 8.65
C ILE A 42 -4.30 1.82 7.24
N TYR A 43 -3.44 1.58 6.26
CA TYR A 43 -3.81 1.57 4.85
C TYR A 43 -3.76 0.14 4.32
N MET A 44 -4.75 -0.22 3.51
CA MET A 44 -4.77 -1.49 2.77
C MET A 44 -5.26 -1.23 1.35
N ASP A 45 -4.66 -1.91 0.38
CA ASP A 45 -5.18 -1.97 -0.98
C ASP A 45 -6.55 -2.68 -0.97
N ALA A 46 -7.39 -2.44 -1.98
CA ALA A 46 -8.77 -2.94 -2.01
C ALA A 46 -8.87 -4.45 -2.33
N ASP A 47 -7.78 -5.06 -2.76
CA ASP A 47 -7.66 -6.46 -3.18
C ASP A 47 -7.01 -7.34 -2.08
N VAL A 48 -7.30 -7.05 -0.82
CA VAL A 48 -6.85 -7.83 0.34
C VAL A 48 -8.01 -8.47 1.09
N ILE A 49 -7.75 -9.61 1.74
CA ILE A 49 -8.66 -10.26 2.68
C ILE A 49 -7.96 -10.35 4.04
N VAL A 50 -8.59 -9.79 5.07
CA VAL A 50 -8.10 -9.84 6.44
C VAL A 50 -8.61 -11.11 7.10
N LEU A 51 -7.70 -11.97 7.57
CA LEU A 51 -7.97 -13.28 8.17
C LEU A 51 -7.64 -13.32 9.67
N CYS A 52 -7.24 -12.18 10.25
CA CYS A 52 -6.88 -12.06 11.67
C CYS A 52 -7.63 -10.92 12.35
N ASP A 53 -7.46 -10.77 13.66
CA ASP A 53 -7.84 -9.53 14.34
C ASP A 53 -6.89 -8.42 13.91
N ILE A 54 -7.42 -7.38 13.27
CA ILE A 54 -6.64 -6.23 12.80
C ILE A 54 -5.99 -5.45 13.95
N ALA A 55 -6.47 -5.60 15.17
CA ALA A 55 -5.86 -5.01 16.36
C ALA A 55 -4.42 -5.50 16.57
N GLU A 56 -4.08 -6.70 16.10
CA GLU A 56 -2.71 -7.21 16.15
C GLU A 56 -1.76 -6.33 15.31
N LEU A 57 -2.18 -5.96 14.10
CA LEU A 57 -1.39 -5.08 13.24
C LEU A 57 -1.36 -3.65 13.78
N TRP A 58 -2.51 -3.16 14.28
CA TRP A 58 -2.62 -1.84 14.88
C TRP A 58 -1.68 -1.63 16.07
N SER A 59 -1.60 -2.62 16.96
CA SER A 59 -0.80 -2.57 18.19
C SER A 59 0.67 -2.91 17.97
N HIS A 60 1.07 -3.25 16.74
CA HIS A 60 2.46 -3.58 16.45
C HIS A 60 3.39 -2.44 16.87
N PRO A 61 4.43 -2.71 17.71
CA PRO A 61 5.31 -1.65 18.19
C PRO A 61 6.04 -1.01 17.01
N MET A 62 6.18 0.31 17.04
CA MET A 62 6.89 1.06 16.01
C MET A 62 8.18 1.63 16.60
N GLN A 63 9.29 1.44 15.89
CA GLN A 63 10.59 2.00 16.25
C GLN A 63 10.58 3.52 16.17
N ASP A 64 11.46 4.16 16.94
CA ASP A 64 11.45 5.61 17.09
C ASP A 64 11.61 6.38 15.78
N ASP A 65 12.45 5.90 14.88
CA ASP A 65 12.70 6.55 13.57
C ASP A 65 11.70 6.17 12.49
N ALA A 66 10.93 5.08 12.68
CA ALA A 66 10.02 4.60 11.65
C ALA A 66 8.78 5.49 11.53
N ILE A 67 8.42 5.80 10.28
CA ILE A 67 7.17 6.50 9.94
C ILE A 67 6.10 5.55 9.42
N VAL A 68 6.50 4.34 9.03
CA VAL A 68 5.60 3.33 8.50
C VAL A 68 6.07 1.92 8.85
N ILE A 69 5.12 1.07 9.24
CA ILE A 69 5.33 -0.38 9.34
C ILE A 69 4.76 -1.00 8.07
N ALA A 70 5.56 -1.76 7.34
CA ALA A 70 5.17 -2.35 6.07
C ALA A 70 5.95 -3.63 5.77
N LYS A 71 5.51 -4.42 4.79
CA LYS A 71 6.27 -5.57 4.33
C LYS A 71 7.61 -5.12 3.75
N GLY A 72 8.70 -5.72 4.22
CA GLY A 72 10.02 -5.55 3.63
C GLY A 72 10.05 -6.08 2.19
N GLY A 73 10.85 -5.46 1.33
CA GLY A 73 11.04 -5.91 -0.05
C GLY A 73 12.51 -5.86 -0.45
N LYS A 74 12.88 -6.60 -1.51
CA LYS A 74 14.26 -6.65 -2.02
C LYS A 74 14.80 -5.29 -2.46
N SER A 75 13.91 -4.38 -2.87
CA SER A 75 14.28 -3.06 -3.41
C SER A 75 13.67 -1.89 -2.67
N SER A 76 12.55 -2.09 -1.97
CA SER A 76 11.84 -1.07 -1.17
C SER A 76 10.71 -1.73 -0.38
N ALA A 77 10.14 -0.99 0.57
CA ALA A 77 8.96 -1.42 1.30
C ALA A 77 7.75 -1.64 0.38
N ARG A 78 6.90 -2.61 0.72
CA ARG A 78 5.60 -2.82 0.07
C ARG A 78 4.50 -2.23 0.92
N LEU A 79 3.94 -1.12 0.47
CA LEU A 79 2.94 -0.33 1.19
C LEU A 79 1.49 -0.73 0.88
N CYS A 80 1.26 -1.89 0.29
CA CYS A 80 -0.09 -2.38 -0.03
C CYS A 80 -0.92 -2.66 1.23
N THR A 81 -0.25 -3.04 2.32
CA THR A 81 -0.79 -3.07 3.67
C THR A 81 0.27 -2.44 4.55
N CYS A 82 -0.07 -1.39 5.27
CA CYS A 82 0.89 -0.70 6.12
C CYS A 82 0.22 0.05 7.26
N VAL A 83 0.99 0.35 8.30
CA VAL A 83 0.58 1.19 9.43
C VAL A 83 1.44 2.44 9.43
N TRP A 84 0.80 3.58 9.29
CA TRP A 84 1.45 4.89 9.37
C TRP A 84 1.52 5.39 10.82
N ASP A 85 2.64 5.98 11.19
CA ASP A 85 2.71 7.01 12.22
C ASP A 85 2.50 8.35 11.51
N CYS A 86 1.26 8.85 11.59
CA CYS A 86 0.87 10.02 10.81
C CYS A 86 1.62 11.28 11.26
N GLU A 87 1.91 11.39 12.55
CA GLU A 87 2.62 12.53 13.11
C GLU A 87 4.08 12.59 12.65
N LYS A 88 4.79 11.46 12.74
CA LYS A 88 6.18 11.37 12.25
C LYS A 88 6.28 11.54 10.73
N ALA A 89 5.30 11.01 9.99
CA ALA A 89 5.27 11.11 8.53
C ALA A 89 5.23 12.55 8.02
N LYS A 90 4.65 13.49 8.80
CA LYS A 90 4.60 14.92 8.49
C LYS A 90 5.96 15.54 8.16
N GLN A 91 7.02 15.03 8.78
CA GLN A 91 8.38 15.57 8.59
C GLN A 91 8.99 15.17 7.23
N TYR A 92 8.43 14.16 6.57
CA TYR A 92 9.02 13.54 5.39
C TYR A 92 8.12 13.61 4.15
N LEU A 93 6.82 13.78 4.34
CA LEU A 93 5.88 13.85 3.24
C LEU A 93 5.61 15.29 2.82
N PRO A 94 5.66 15.60 1.52
CA PRO A 94 5.18 16.88 1.00
C PRO A 94 3.68 17.06 1.28
N PRO A 95 3.17 18.30 1.24
CA PRO A 95 1.74 18.54 1.27
C PRO A 95 1.00 17.71 0.20
N LEU A 96 -0.18 17.20 0.53
CA LEU A 96 -0.96 16.34 -0.34
C LEU A 96 -1.18 16.93 -1.74
N LYS A 97 -1.48 18.24 -1.81
CA LYS A 97 -1.65 18.97 -3.07
C LYS A 97 -0.42 18.87 -3.99
N ASP A 98 0.78 18.83 -3.40
CA ASP A 98 2.02 18.75 -4.17
C ASP A 98 2.27 17.32 -4.65
N ILE A 99 1.88 16.33 -3.83
CA ILE A 99 1.88 14.91 -4.22
C ILE A 99 0.89 14.68 -5.38
N GLN A 100 -0.30 15.26 -5.29
CA GLN A 100 -1.34 15.15 -6.32
C GLN A 100 -0.91 15.78 -7.65
N ALA A 101 -0.25 16.93 -7.59
CA ALA A 101 0.17 17.68 -8.77
C ALA A 101 1.41 17.10 -9.48
N ASN A 102 2.15 16.20 -8.84
CA ASN A 102 3.43 15.68 -9.35
C ASN A 102 3.31 14.22 -9.81
N PRO A 103 3.39 13.94 -11.12
CA PRO A 103 3.29 12.56 -11.64
C PRO A 103 4.45 11.65 -11.18
N ASP A 104 5.57 12.21 -10.75
CA ASP A 104 6.71 11.45 -10.22
C ASP A 104 6.66 11.30 -8.69
N ALA A 105 5.66 11.85 -8.00
CA ALA A 105 5.60 11.85 -6.53
C ALA A 105 5.70 10.43 -5.95
N HIS A 106 4.91 9.49 -6.46
CA HIS A 106 4.96 8.10 -6.00
C HIS A 106 6.37 7.51 -6.10
N LYS A 107 7.01 7.64 -7.26
CA LYS A 107 8.39 7.16 -7.50
C LYS A 107 9.40 7.82 -6.57
N ASN A 108 9.27 9.13 -6.37
CA ASN A 108 10.18 9.89 -5.51
C ASN A 108 10.04 9.49 -4.04
N LEU A 109 8.82 9.28 -3.56
CA LEU A 109 8.56 8.85 -2.18
C LEU A 109 9.00 7.41 -1.93
N MET A 110 8.80 6.50 -2.89
CA MET A 110 9.37 5.15 -2.81
C MET A 110 10.90 5.18 -2.78
N ARG A 111 11.53 6.09 -3.52
CA ARG A 111 12.98 6.29 -3.48
C ARG A 111 13.44 6.83 -2.13
N LEU A 112 12.72 7.79 -1.54
CA LEU A 112 13.00 8.28 -0.18
C LEU A 112 13.04 7.15 0.85
N LEU A 113 12.05 6.26 0.84
CA LEU A 113 12.04 5.11 1.75
C LEU A 113 13.18 4.12 1.47
N LYS A 114 13.61 3.99 0.22
CA LYS A 114 14.77 3.17 -0.13
C LYS A 114 16.09 3.77 0.36
N GLU A 115 16.25 5.10 0.25
CA GLU A 115 17.45 5.83 0.67
C GLU A 115 17.52 5.99 2.20
N LYS A 116 16.37 5.97 2.88
CA LYS A 116 16.24 6.05 4.33
C LYS A 116 15.51 4.82 4.90
N PRO A 117 16.15 3.65 4.93
CA PRO A 117 15.48 2.39 5.32
C PRO A 117 15.01 2.39 6.78
N ASN A 118 15.60 3.21 7.65
CA ASN A 118 15.15 3.39 9.04
C ASN A 118 13.74 3.97 9.16
N LEU A 119 13.22 4.64 8.12
CA LEU A 119 11.84 5.12 8.09
C LEU A 119 10.80 4.01 7.94
N VAL A 120 11.24 2.81 7.55
CA VAL A 120 10.37 1.65 7.36
C VAL A 120 10.72 0.58 8.36
N GLN A 121 9.76 0.22 9.20
CA GLN A 121 9.88 -0.96 10.04
C GLN A 121 9.21 -2.15 9.34
N PRO A 122 9.95 -3.24 9.09
CA PRO A 122 9.34 -4.43 8.52
C PRO A 122 8.45 -5.15 9.53
N TYR A 123 7.33 -5.68 9.08
CA TYR A 123 6.53 -6.66 9.81
C TYR A 123 6.67 -8.06 9.18
N GLN A 124 6.08 -9.07 9.82
CA GLN A 124 6.07 -10.45 9.33
C GLN A 124 5.30 -10.55 8.01
N ASP A 125 5.79 -11.34 7.07
CA ASP A 125 5.20 -11.54 5.74
C ASP A 125 3.74 -11.98 5.76
N SER A 126 3.28 -12.60 6.84
CA SER A 126 1.87 -13.01 7.05
C SER A 126 0.87 -11.85 6.99
N TYR A 127 1.27 -10.61 7.30
CA TYR A 127 0.39 -9.44 7.23
C TYR A 127 0.25 -8.82 5.82
N ASN A 128 0.91 -9.38 4.84
CA ASN A 128 0.75 -9.01 3.43
C ASN A 128 1.30 -10.16 2.57
N ASN A 129 0.67 -11.33 2.67
CA ASN A 129 1.04 -12.46 1.85
C ASN A 129 0.47 -12.29 0.45
N ILE A 130 1.35 -12.08 -0.50
CA ILE A 130 1.00 -11.90 -1.91
C ILE A 130 0.85 -13.28 -2.53
N ASP A 131 -0.16 -13.43 -3.37
CA ASP A 131 -0.40 -14.67 -4.09
C ASP A 131 0.86 -15.14 -4.83
N GLY A 132 1.15 -16.44 -4.70
CA GLY A 132 2.37 -17.07 -5.20
C GLY A 132 3.58 -17.05 -4.25
N GLU A 133 3.50 -16.45 -3.05
CA GLU A 133 4.58 -16.49 -2.05
C GLU A 133 4.64 -17.82 -1.27
N GLY A 134 3.64 -18.69 -1.39
CA GLY A 134 3.68 -20.08 -0.92
C GLY A 134 3.48 -20.28 0.60
N MET A 135 3.02 -19.26 1.33
CA MET A 135 2.64 -19.42 2.74
C MET A 135 1.34 -20.21 2.87
N SER A 136 1.22 -21.09 3.86
CA SER A 136 -0.03 -21.83 4.10
C SER A 136 -1.14 -20.90 4.60
N ILE A 137 -2.40 -21.21 4.25
CA ILE A 137 -3.55 -20.35 4.58
C ILE A 137 -3.69 -20.13 6.09
N GLU A 138 -3.33 -21.10 6.91
CA GLU A 138 -3.39 -21.02 8.38
C GLU A 138 -2.39 -20.02 8.97
N GLN A 139 -1.33 -19.72 8.23
CA GLN A 139 -0.30 -18.76 8.64
C GLN A 139 -0.55 -17.36 8.12
N ILE A 140 -1.41 -17.22 7.09
CA ILE A 140 -1.70 -15.94 6.47
C ILE A 140 -2.64 -15.14 7.37
N LYS A 141 -2.25 -13.93 7.73
CA LYS A 141 -3.06 -12.97 8.47
C LYS A 141 -3.80 -12.00 7.54
N ILE A 142 -3.13 -11.57 6.46
CA ILE A 142 -3.72 -10.74 5.42
C ILE A 142 -3.26 -11.30 4.07
N LEU A 143 -4.22 -11.80 3.31
CA LEU A 143 -4.00 -12.31 1.95
C LEU A 143 -4.20 -11.19 0.95
N HIS A 144 -3.28 -11.04 0.00
CA HIS A 144 -3.28 -9.98 -0.99
C HIS A 144 -3.28 -10.54 -2.41
N TYR A 145 -4.35 -10.32 -3.13
CA TYR A 145 -4.53 -10.73 -4.53
C TYR A 145 -3.93 -9.68 -5.48
N SER A 146 -2.61 -9.56 -5.51
CA SER A 146 -1.93 -8.53 -6.31
C SER A 146 -1.59 -8.95 -7.73
N ASP A 147 -1.58 -10.25 -8.02
CA ASP A 147 -1.35 -10.76 -9.38
C ASP A 147 -2.64 -10.66 -10.18
N MET A 148 -2.67 -9.78 -11.17
CA MET A 148 -3.79 -9.64 -12.10
C MET A 148 -4.16 -10.96 -12.79
N GLY A 149 -3.21 -11.88 -12.92
CA GLY A 149 -3.45 -13.21 -13.45
C GLY A 149 -4.19 -14.14 -12.50
N THR A 150 -4.27 -13.83 -11.22
CA THR A 150 -4.98 -14.62 -10.19
C THR A 150 -6.24 -13.95 -9.67
N GLN A 151 -6.46 -12.68 -9.97
CA GLN A 151 -7.69 -11.98 -9.59
C GLN A 151 -8.91 -12.59 -10.27
N PHE A 152 -9.86 -13.05 -9.47
CA PHE A 152 -11.04 -13.78 -9.93
C PHE A 152 -11.92 -12.97 -10.89
N SER A 153 -11.93 -11.65 -10.75
CA SER A 153 -12.67 -10.73 -11.61
C SER A 153 -12.03 -10.51 -12.98
N HIS A 154 -10.78 -10.93 -13.17
CA HIS A 154 -10.06 -10.69 -14.40
C HIS A 154 -10.34 -11.80 -15.44
N LYS A 155 -10.89 -11.44 -16.60
CA LYS A 155 -11.27 -12.42 -17.65
C LYS A 155 -10.13 -13.35 -18.11
N PHE A 156 -8.87 -12.96 -17.90
CA PHE A 156 -7.69 -13.77 -18.22
C PHE A 156 -7.24 -14.68 -17.06
N SER A 157 -7.73 -14.44 -15.83
CA SER A 157 -7.33 -15.24 -14.67
C SER A 157 -8.10 -16.57 -14.61
N LEU A 158 -9.36 -16.60 -15.03
CA LEU A 158 -10.18 -17.82 -14.99
C LEU A 158 -9.55 -18.99 -15.75
N PRO A 159 -9.14 -18.86 -17.02
CA PRO A 159 -8.50 -19.96 -17.75
C PRO A 159 -7.20 -20.43 -17.10
N ARG A 160 -6.42 -19.51 -16.50
CA ARG A 160 -5.18 -19.84 -15.79
C ARG A 160 -5.45 -20.58 -14.49
N LEU A 161 -6.41 -20.13 -13.70
CA LEU A 161 -6.83 -20.79 -12.45
C LEU A 161 -7.39 -22.20 -12.76
N GLU A 162 -8.14 -22.35 -13.85
CA GLU A 162 -8.64 -23.62 -14.33
C GLU A 162 -7.51 -24.57 -14.74
N ALA A 163 -6.53 -24.06 -15.50
CA ALA A 163 -5.38 -24.86 -15.97
C ALA A 163 -4.45 -25.29 -14.81
N THR A 164 -4.41 -24.52 -13.71
CA THR A 164 -3.56 -24.81 -12.54
C THR A 164 -4.29 -25.55 -11.42
N GLY A 165 -5.59 -25.83 -11.59
CA GLY A 165 -6.41 -26.51 -10.56
C GLY A 165 -6.65 -25.68 -9.30
N GLN A 166 -6.44 -24.37 -9.37
CA GLN A 166 -6.62 -23.42 -8.24
C GLN A 166 -8.05 -22.84 -8.19
N LYS A 167 -9.06 -23.65 -8.46
CA LYS A 167 -10.47 -23.25 -8.32
C LYS A 167 -10.96 -23.38 -6.91
#